data_7f6b87cc55a0e5db49bb905930665dea
#
_entry.id   7f6b87cc55a0e5db49bb905930665dea
#
_cell.length_a   1.000
_cell.length_b   1.000
_cell.length_c   1.000
_cell.angle_alpha   90.00
_cell.angle_beta   90.00
_cell.angle_gamma   90.00
#
_symmetry.space_group_name_H-M   'P 1'
#
loop_
_entity.id
_entity.type
_entity.pdbx_description
1 polymer ?
#
loop_
_entity_poly.entity_id
_entity_poly.type
_entity_poly.pdbx_seq_one_letter_code
_entity_poly.pdbx_strand_id
1 'polypeptide(L)'
;VKLKADVDNYFTKYSMTGRSNHIDSMQYYRKGADGVIAITTDKLYQVKQRIENGYLYLSFVNLHDIYDKVIIIDAGHGGRMTGAVRNGIEEKSINLDIVLALKEQLDSYSGDKRLGIFYTRTTDTNPTLQQRAALANKADADLFISVHCNSYEKGNFTAVSGTQVLYSQSDNRELGSKHLAQICMDNVTAATGNRAFGLLPADDIYIIRTSEAPVALVEVGFMTNRQELDLSLIHISE
;
A
#
# COMPACT_ATOMS: atom_id res chain seq x y z
N VAL A 1 10.75 -18.85 -7.28
CA VAL A 1 10.55 -20.31 -7.31
C VAL A 1 11.51 -20.96 -6.33
N LYS A 2 11.01 -21.78 -5.40
CA LYS A 2 11.81 -22.59 -4.48
C LYS A 2 11.98 -24.02 -5.05
N LEU A 3 13.21 -24.49 -5.08
CA LEU A 3 13.58 -25.82 -5.52
C LEU A 3 14.06 -26.64 -4.31
N LYS A 4 13.45 -27.79 -4.04
CA LYS A 4 13.83 -28.67 -2.93
C LYS A 4 15.04 -29.59 -3.28
N ALA A 5 15.86 -29.20 -4.24
CA ALA A 5 17.01 -29.95 -4.68
C ALA A 5 18.23 -29.04 -4.77
N ASP A 6 19.42 -29.63 -4.60
CA ASP A 6 20.67 -28.95 -4.91
C ASP A 6 20.85 -28.95 -6.42
N VAL A 7 20.74 -27.75 -7.01
CA VAL A 7 20.87 -27.51 -8.44
C VAL A 7 22.02 -26.54 -8.77
N ASP A 8 22.91 -26.29 -7.79
CA ASP A 8 24.03 -25.35 -7.94
C ASP A 8 24.89 -25.69 -9.17
N ASN A 9 25.24 -26.97 -9.32
CA ASN A 9 26.02 -27.42 -10.46
C ASN A 9 25.30 -27.25 -11.79
N TYR A 10 23.95 -27.34 -11.80
CA TYR A 10 23.19 -27.16 -13.02
C TYR A 10 23.25 -25.70 -13.51
N PHE A 11 22.92 -24.73 -12.65
CA PHE A 11 22.90 -23.31 -13.05
C PHE A 11 24.29 -22.69 -13.16
N THR A 12 25.32 -23.30 -12.58
CA THR A 12 26.73 -22.94 -12.86
C THR A 12 27.14 -23.37 -14.27
N LYS A 13 26.66 -24.55 -14.70
CA LYS A 13 27.00 -25.11 -16.00
C LYS A 13 26.11 -24.54 -17.13
N TYR A 14 24.84 -24.30 -16.83
CA TYR A 14 23.84 -23.82 -17.79
C TYR A 14 23.27 -22.48 -17.31
N SER A 15 23.74 -21.39 -17.91
CA SER A 15 23.24 -20.07 -17.58
C SER A 15 21.76 -19.92 -17.95
N MET A 16 21.02 -19.22 -17.08
CA MET A 16 19.66 -18.81 -17.42
C MET A 16 19.71 -17.73 -18.49
N THR A 17 19.10 -17.99 -19.63
CA THR A 17 19.04 -17.04 -20.76
C THR A 17 17.61 -16.83 -21.18
N GLY A 18 17.28 -15.64 -21.68
CA GLY A 18 15.97 -15.31 -22.20
C GLY A 18 15.91 -13.89 -22.73
N ARG A 19 14.84 -13.60 -23.46
CA ARG A 19 14.49 -12.24 -23.88
C ARG A 19 13.06 -11.96 -23.43
N SER A 20 12.87 -10.88 -22.68
CA SER A 20 11.57 -10.36 -22.31
C SER A 20 11.69 -8.87 -22.02
N ASN A 21 10.73 -8.09 -22.48
CA ASN A 21 10.63 -6.68 -22.12
C ASN A 21 10.05 -6.49 -20.69
N HIS A 22 9.63 -7.58 -20.04
CA HIS A 22 8.93 -7.57 -18.75
C HIS A 22 9.71 -8.27 -17.63
N ILE A 23 10.85 -8.88 -17.96
CA ILE A 23 11.73 -9.52 -16.99
C ILE A 23 13.06 -8.78 -16.96
N ASP A 24 13.31 -8.07 -15.87
CA ASP A 24 14.53 -7.30 -15.66
C ASP A 24 15.72 -8.22 -15.37
N SER A 25 15.50 -9.27 -14.57
CA SER A 25 16.55 -10.24 -14.23
C SER A 25 16.00 -11.58 -13.79
N MET A 26 16.83 -12.62 -13.98
CA MET A 26 16.67 -13.94 -13.37
C MET A 26 17.96 -14.33 -12.68
N GLN A 27 17.88 -14.76 -11.42
CA GLN A 27 19.04 -15.16 -10.63
C GLN A 27 18.73 -16.44 -9.87
N TYR A 28 19.71 -17.35 -9.80
CA TYR A 28 19.70 -18.46 -8.91
C TYR A 28 20.58 -18.21 -7.70
N TYR A 29 20.10 -18.55 -6.51
CA TYR A 29 20.88 -18.52 -5.27
C TYR A 29 20.38 -19.56 -4.27
N ARG A 30 21.21 -19.88 -3.27
CA ARG A 30 20.80 -20.74 -2.16
C ARG A 30 20.23 -19.94 -1.01
N LYS A 31 19.16 -20.47 -0.39
CA LYS A 31 18.59 -19.97 0.87
C LYS A 31 18.41 -21.16 1.83
N GLY A 32 19.39 -21.39 2.68
CA GLY A 32 19.46 -22.59 3.51
C GLY A 32 19.62 -23.85 2.64
N ALA A 33 18.74 -24.83 2.81
CA ALA A 33 18.73 -26.04 2.01
C ALA A 33 18.01 -25.91 0.66
N ASP A 34 17.34 -24.80 0.41
CA ASP A 34 16.54 -24.58 -0.79
C ASP A 34 17.35 -23.86 -1.87
N GLY A 35 17.23 -24.30 -3.13
CA GLY A 35 17.57 -23.50 -4.31
C GLY A 35 16.44 -22.50 -4.60
N VAL A 36 16.79 -21.27 -4.96
CA VAL A 36 15.83 -20.21 -5.27
C VAL A 36 16.12 -19.60 -6.64
N ILE A 37 15.13 -19.62 -7.53
CA ILE A 37 15.16 -18.79 -8.74
C ILE A 37 14.35 -17.54 -8.43
N ALA A 38 15.03 -16.39 -8.38
CA ALA A 38 14.41 -15.08 -8.28
C ALA A 38 14.23 -14.50 -9.69
N ILE A 39 13.03 -14.02 -9.95
CA ILE A 39 12.67 -13.34 -11.20
C ILE A 39 12.22 -11.94 -10.83
N THR A 40 12.92 -10.93 -11.33
CA THR A 40 12.55 -9.52 -11.15
C THR A 40 11.85 -9.03 -12.41
N THR A 41 10.75 -8.32 -12.24
CA THR A 41 9.91 -7.82 -13.31
C THR A 41 9.81 -6.29 -13.27
N ASP A 42 9.55 -5.67 -14.44
CA ASP A 42 9.30 -4.24 -14.61
C ASP A 42 8.05 -3.78 -13.82
N LYS A 43 6.97 -4.57 -13.90
CA LYS A 43 5.69 -4.33 -13.21
C LYS A 43 5.35 -5.44 -12.22
N LEU A 44 4.29 -5.25 -11.45
CA LEU A 44 3.67 -6.29 -10.64
C LEU A 44 2.73 -7.12 -11.52
N TYR A 45 2.91 -8.43 -11.49
CA TYR A 45 2.12 -9.38 -12.27
C TYR A 45 1.45 -10.41 -11.36
N GLN A 46 0.28 -10.87 -11.77
CA GLN A 46 -0.29 -12.11 -11.24
C GLN A 46 0.47 -13.29 -11.87
N VAL A 47 1.13 -14.09 -11.05
CA VAL A 47 1.86 -15.26 -11.53
C VAL A 47 0.94 -16.48 -11.52
N LYS A 48 0.70 -17.06 -12.69
CA LYS A 48 0.03 -18.36 -12.86
C LYS A 48 1.08 -19.42 -13.12
N GLN A 49 0.93 -20.59 -12.48
CA GLN A 49 1.85 -21.71 -12.67
C GLN A 49 1.13 -22.94 -13.20
N ARG A 50 1.81 -23.69 -14.08
CA ARG A 50 1.34 -24.94 -14.63
C ARG A 50 2.53 -25.90 -14.75
N ILE A 51 2.34 -27.15 -14.38
CA ILE A 51 3.33 -28.22 -14.60
C ILE A 51 2.76 -29.14 -15.65
N GLU A 52 3.51 -29.35 -16.74
CA GLU A 52 3.11 -30.20 -17.84
C GLU A 52 4.36 -30.84 -18.46
N ASN A 53 4.31 -32.15 -18.70
CA ASN A 53 5.41 -32.94 -19.30
C ASN A 53 6.77 -32.73 -18.60
N GLY A 54 6.78 -32.56 -17.27
CA GLY A 54 8.02 -32.33 -16.51
C GLY A 54 8.55 -30.89 -16.54
N TYR A 55 7.85 -29.95 -17.19
CA TYR A 55 8.21 -28.54 -17.23
C TYR A 55 7.31 -27.70 -16.35
N LEU A 56 7.91 -26.70 -15.67
CA LEU A 56 7.19 -25.66 -14.95
C LEU A 56 7.02 -24.45 -15.89
N TYR A 57 5.77 -24.12 -16.18
CA TYR A 57 5.40 -22.92 -16.92
C TYR A 57 4.96 -21.84 -15.94
N LEU A 58 5.53 -20.65 -16.07
CA LEU A 58 5.14 -19.46 -15.32
C LEU A 58 4.61 -18.42 -16.31
N SER A 59 3.37 -18.01 -16.12
CA SER A 59 2.75 -16.95 -16.91
C SER A 59 2.61 -15.72 -16.04
N PHE A 60 3.12 -14.58 -16.51
CA PHE A 60 3.01 -13.27 -15.88
C PHE A 60 1.85 -12.54 -16.52
N VAL A 61 0.72 -12.42 -15.82
CA VAL A 61 -0.51 -11.80 -16.30
C VAL A 61 -0.59 -10.38 -15.76
N ASN A 62 -0.81 -9.40 -16.63
CA ASN A 62 -0.97 -8.01 -16.21
C ASN A 62 -2.18 -7.88 -15.28
N LEU A 63 -2.08 -7.04 -14.27
CA LEU A 63 -3.16 -6.87 -13.30
C LEU A 63 -4.43 -6.31 -13.96
N HIS A 64 -4.31 -5.41 -14.93
CA HIS A 64 -5.44 -4.86 -15.68
C HIS A 64 -6.10 -5.83 -16.66
N ASP A 65 -5.48 -6.98 -16.96
CA ASP A 65 -6.14 -8.08 -17.67
C ASP A 65 -7.09 -8.88 -16.74
N ILE A 66 -6.90 -8.73 -15.41
CA ILE A 66 -7.66 -9.46 -14.39
C ILE A 66 -8.66 -8.56 -13.69
N TYR A 67 -8.24 -7.34 -13.35
CA TYR A 67 -8.99 -6.38 -12.56
C TYR A 67 -9.37 -5.16 -13.40
N ASP A 68 -10.57 -4.66 -13.18
CA ASP A 68 -11.06 -3.43 -13.82
C ASP A 68 -10.44 -2.19 -13.19
N LYS A 69 -10.06 -2.29 -11.90
CA LYS A 69 -9.33 -1.28 -11.14
C LYS A 69 -8.31 -1.91 -10.21
N VAL A 70 -7.15 -1.27 -10.11
CA VAL A 70 -6.06 -1.63 -9.19
C VAL A 70 -5.88 -0.52 -8.17
N ILE A 71 -6.01 -0.87 -6.89
CA ILE A 71 -5.98 0.09 -5.79
C ILE A 71 -4.89 -0.32 -4.81
N ILE A 72 -4.06 0.64 -4.40
CA ILE A 72 -3.09 0.43 -3.33
C ILE A 72 -3.58 1.13 -2.07
N ILE A 73 -3.62 0.39 -0.98
CA ILE A 73 -3.92 0.89 0.36
C ILE A 73 -2.65 0.80 1.20
N ASP A 74 -2.29 1.92 1.80
CA ASP A 74 -1.10 2.04 2.63
C ASP A 74 -1.48 2.33 4.08
N ALA A 75 -1.05 1.49 5.01
CA ALA A 75 -1.08 1.81 6.44
C ALA A 75 0.22 2.53 6.81
N GLY A 76 0.13 3.82 7.10
CA GLY A 76 1.28 4.65 7.42
C GLY A 76 2.11 4.12 8.59
N HIS A 77 3.42 4.43 8.61
CA HIS A 77 4.37 3.98 9.62
C HIS A 77 4.50 2.44 9.71
N GLY A 78 4.97 1.90 10.85
CA GLY A 78 5.10 0.47 11.11
C GLY A 78 6.44 0.08 11.69
N GLY A 79 6.52 -1.09 12.33
CA GLY A 79 7.73 -1.59 12.98
C GLY A 79 8.30 -0.58 13.98
N ARG A 80 9.53 -0.13 13.76
CA ARG A 80 10.20 0.86 14.63
C ARG A 80 9.73 2.31 14.42
N MET A 81 9.02 2.58 13.34
CA MET A 81 8.46 3.91 13.06
C MET A 81 7.05 3.98 13.63
N THR A 82 6.93 4.52 14.83
CA THR A 82 5.66 4.58 15.58
C THR A 82 4.67 5.58 15.01
N GLY A 83 5.14 6.59 14.27
CA GLY A 83 4.37 7.80 14.04
C GLY A 83 4.21 8.61 15.33
N ALA A 84 3.12 9.34 15.43
CA ALA A 84 2.76 10.04 16.66
C ALA A 84 2.45 9.05 17.80
N VAL A 85 2.71 9.45 19.04
CA VAL A 85 2.41 8.65 20.23
C VAL A 85 1.64 9.49 21.23
N ARG A 86 0.50 8.97 21.72
CA ARG A 86 -0.33 9.61 22.76
C ARG A 86 -0.83 8.56 23.75
N ASN A 87 -0.61 8.81 25.05
CA ASN A 87 -1.00 7.89 26.13
C ASN A 87 -0.54 6.44 25.90
N GLY A 88 0.64 6.23 25.30
CA GLY A 88 1.13 4.90 24.95
C GLY A 88 0.53 4.30 23.66
N ILE A 89 -0.41 4.98 23.01
CA ILE A 89 -1.01 4.58 21.74
C ILE A 89 -0.13 5.11 20.60
N GLU A 90 0.25 4.23 19.70
CA GLU A 90 1.10 4.53 18.54
C GLU A 90 0.26 4.68 17.28
N GLU A 91 0.49 5.72 16.49
CA GLU A 91 -0.19 5.99 15.23
C GLU A 91 -0.15 4.79 14.27
N LYS A 92 1.00 4.13 14.18
CA LYS A 92 1.16 2.94 13.31
C LYS A 92 0.14 1.85 13.59
N SER A 93 -0.28 1.69 14.85
CA SER A 93 -1.26 0.68 15.26
C SER A 93 -2.65 1.06 14.79
N ILE A 94 -3.07 2.31 15.03
CA ILE A 94 -4.35 2.83 14.55
C ILE A 94 -4.43 2.73 13.02
N ASN A 95 -3.40 3.16 12.30
CA ASN A 95 -3.36 3.10 10.84
C ASN A 95 -3.50 1.66 10.32
N LEU A 96 -2.85 0.70 10.99
CA LEU A 96 -2.95 -0.72 10.61
C LEU A 96 -4.36 -1.26 10.87
N ASP A 97 -4.94 -0.94 12.01
CA ASP A 97 -6.25 -1.43 12.40
C ASP A 97 -7.35 -0.89 11.47
N ILE A 98 -7.29 0.40 11.10
CA ILE A 98 -8.19 0.99 10.10
C ILE A 98 -8.06 0.27 8.76
N VAL A 99 -6.82 0.02 8.31
CA VAL A 99 -6.58 -0.66 7.04
C VAL A 99 -7.02 -2.13 7.08
N LEU A 100 -6.88 -2.82 8.21
CA LEU A 100 -7.36 -4.20 8.36
C LEU A 100 -8.89 -4.28 8.36
N ALA A 101 -9.57 -3.35 9.04
CA ALA A 101 -11.03 -3.25 9.00
C ALA A 101 -11.53 -2.93 7.58
N LEU A 102 -10.88 -1.98 6.90
CA LEU A 102 -11.18 -1.68 5.49
C LEU A 102 -10.94 -2.89 4.58
N LYS A 103 -9.86 -3.65 4.83
CA LYS A 103 -9.57 -4.89 4.09
C LYS A 103 -10.70 -5.90 4.22
N GLU A 104 -11.22 -6.13 5.42
CA GLU A 104 -12.32 -7.05 5.65
C GLU A 104 -13.58 -6.65 4.87
N GLN A 105 -13.91 -5.36 4.85
CA GLN A 105 -15.01 -4.83 4.05
C GLN A 105 -14.78 -5.01 2.54
N LEU A 106 -13.56 -4.71 2.07
CA LEU A 106 -13.21 -4.82 0.67
C LEU A 106 -13.10 -6.28 0.18
N ASP A 107 -12.68 -7.21 1.03
CA ASP A 107 -12.66 -8.65 0.71
C ASP A 107 -14.09 -9.21 0.52
N SER A 108 -15.10 -8.58 1.13
CA SER A 108 -16.52 -8.93 0.97
C SER A 108 -17.21 -8.16 -0.18
N TYR A 109 -16.50 -7.30 -0.88
CA TYR A 109 -17.06 -6.49 -1.95
C TYR A 109 -17.58 -7.36 -3.10
N SER A 110 -18.84 -7.17 -3.46
CA SER A 110 -19.55 -7.91 -4.52
C SER A 110 -20.15 -7.00 -5.60
N GLY A 111 -19.58 -5.80 -5.79
CA GLY A 111 -20.01 -4.87 -6.84
C GLY A 111 -19.63 -5.32 -8.26
N ASP A 112 -20.09 -4.56 -9.25
CA ASP A 112 -19.95 -4.89 -10.68
C ASP A 112 -18.49 -4.85 -11.18
N LYS A 113 -17.58 -4.21 -10.46
CA LYS A 113 -16.16 -4.09 -10.84
C LYS A 113 -15.29 -5.13 -10.15
N ARG A 114 -14.38 -5.74 -10.90
CA ARG A 114 -13.34 -6.59 -10.34
C ARG A 114 -12.23 -5.70 -9.80
N LEU A 115 -12.09 -5.61 -8.50
CA LEU A 115 -11.08 -4.80 -7.84
C LEU A 115 -9.84 -5.63 -7.49
N GLY A 116 -8.68 -5.18 -7.91
CA GLY A 116 -7.38 -5.67 -7.45
C GLY A 116 -6.87 -4.76 -6.32
N ILE A 117 -6.98 -5.20 -5.07
CA ILE A 117 -6.60 -4.38 -3.92
C ILE A 117 -5.33 -4.96 -3.31
N PHE A 118 -4.30 -4.12 -3.19
CA PHE A 118 -3.02 -4.50 -2.63
C PHE A 118 -2.67 -3.57 -1.46
N TYR A 119 -2.04 -4.13 -0.45
CA TYR A 119 -1.70 -3.45 0.79
C TYR A 119 -0.18 -3.35 0.93
N THR A 120 0.31 -2.19 1.36
CA THR A 120 1.76 -2.01 1.61
C THR A 120 2.20 -2.85 2.81
N ARG A 121 1.33 -2.99 3.82
CA ARG A 121 1.48 -3.88 4.96
C ARG A 121 0.14 -4.32 5.53
N THR A 122 0.09 -5.52 6.07
CA THR A 122 -1.04 -6.09 6.84
C THR A 122 -0.59 -6.64 8.19
N THR A 123 0.62 -6.30 8.60
CA THR A 123 1.23 -6.62 9.90
C THR A 123 2.08 -5.45 10.36
N ASP A 124 2.61 -5.49 11.59
CA ASP A 124 3.50 -4.44 12.09
C ASP A 124 4.91 -4.54 11.48
N THR A 125 4.97 -4.39 10.15
CA THR A 125 6.21 -4.23 9.38
C THR A 125 6.37 -2.79 8.95
N ASN A 126 7.59 -2.37 8.57
CA ASN A 126 7.88 -1.01 8.12
C ASN A 126 8.44 -1.01 6.69
N PRO A 127 7.60 -1.08 5.65
CA PRO A 127 8.03 -0.79 4.29
C PRO A 127 8.57 0.64 4.21
N THR A 128 9.69 0.83 3.50
CA THR A 128 10.23 2.18 3.26
C THR A 128 9.29 2.99 2.36
N LEU A 129 9.43 4.31 2.37
CA LEU A 129 8.63 5.18 1.48
C LEU A 129 8.84 4.81 0.01
N GLN A 130 10.06 4.40 -0.36
CA GLN A 130 10.39 3.90 -1.70
C GLN A 130 9.63 2.62 -2.04
N GLN A 131 9.53 1.67 -1.09
CA GLN A 131 8.80 0.42 -1.31
C GLN A 131 7.30 0.65 -1.43
N ARG A 132 6.73 1.59 -0.66
CA ARG A 132 5.31 1.97 -0.74
C ARG A 132 4.96 2.56 -2.11
N ALA A 133 5.71 3.58 -2.55
CA ALA A 133 5.53 4.18 -3.87
C ALA A 133 5.82 3.20 -5.01
N ALA A 134 6.87 2.38 -4.89
CA ALA A 134 7.21 1.38 -5.89
C ALA A 134 6.11 0.30 -6.03
N LEU A 135 5.40 -0.05 -4.97
CA LEU A 135 4.26 -0.97 -5.08
C LEU A 135 3.15 -0.35 -5.95
N ALA A 136 2.80 0.92 -5.71
CA ALA A 136 1.77 1.61 -6.49
C ALA A 136 2.17 1.73 -7.97
N ASN A 137 3.39 2.17 -8.25
CA ASN A 137 3.87 2.39 -9.61
C ASN A 137 4.05 1.06 -10.36
N LYS A 138 4.63 0.03 -9.73
CA LYS A 138 4.78 -1.30 -10.36
C LYS A 138 3.45 -2.03 -10.57
N ALA A 139 2.46 -1.78 -9.71
CA ALA A 139 1.11 -2.31 -9.87
C ALA A 139 0.34 -1.59 -10.99
N ASP A 140 0.86 -0.48 -11.54
CA ASP A 140 0.15 0.40 -12.47
C ASP A 140 -1.19 0.82 -11.86
N ALA A 141 -1.15 1.30 -10.59
CA ALA A 141 -2.34 1.51 -9.79
C ALA A 141 -3.23 2.64 -10.34
N ASP A 142 -4.54 2.43 -10.29
CA ASP A 142 -5.51 3.48 -10.59
C ASP A 142 -5.64 4.49 -9.44
N LEU A 143 -5.44 4.03 -8.19
CA LEU A 143 -5.52 4.85 -6.98
C LEU A 143 -4.49 4.39 -5.94
N PHE A 144 -3.91 5.36 -5.22
CA PHE A 144 -3.06 5.10 -4.06
C PHE A 144 -3.56 5.90 -2.86
N ILE A 145 -4.02 5.22 -1.81
CA ILE A 145 -4.55 5.82 -0.60
C ILE A 145 -3.68 5.43 0.58
N SER A 146 -3.10 6.42 1.28
CA SER A 146 -2.31 6.22 2.49
C SER A 146 -3.10 6.72 3.70
N VAL A 147 -3.18 5.88 4.75
CA VAL A 147 -3.95 6.16 5.97
C VAL A 147 -3.00 6.53 7.09
N HIS A 148 -3.27 7.66 7.73
CA HIS A 148 -2.53 8.28 8.82
C HIS A 148 -3.45 8.88 9.87
N CYS A 149 -2.88 9.23 11.03
CA CYS A 149 -3.52 10.03 12.07
C CYS A 149 -2.63 11.21 12.45
N ASN A 150 -3.14 12.41 12.29
CA ASN A 150 -2.42 13.67 12.48
C ASN A 150 -2.04 13.92 13.96
N SER A 151 -1.08 14.80 14.17
CA SER A 151 -0.67 15.26 15.49
C SER A 151 -0.24 16.72 15.43
N TYR A 152 -0.88 17.60 16.18
CA TYR A 152 -0.60 19.04 16.15
C TYR A 152 0.59 19.45 17.00
N GLU A 153 0.64 19.01 18.27
CA GLU A 153 1.71 19.37 19.22
C GLU A 153 2.28 18.15 19.93
N LYS A 154 3.58 18.17 20.19
CA LYS A 154 4.24 17.09 20.95
C LYS A 154 3.83 17.17 22.44
N GLY A 155 3.29 16.07 22.95
CA GLY A 155 3.12 15.84 24.38
C GLY A 155 1.79 16.29 25.00
N ASN A 156 1.01 17.19 24.39
CA ASN A 156 -0.23 17.72 24.98
C ASN A 156 -1.46 17.41 24.15
N PHE A 157 -2.62 17.31 24.79
CA PHE A 157 -3.90 17.36 24.09
C PHE A 157 -4.23 18.81 23.72
N THR A 158 -4.86 18.97 22.58
CA THR A 158 -5.29 20.28 22.03
C THR A 158 -6.74 20.21 21.58
N ALA A 159 -7.34 21.37 21.32
CA ALA A 159 -8.66 21.47 20.70
C ALA A 159 -8.63 21.35 19.17
N VAL A 160 -7.43 21.22 18.56
CA VAL A 160 -7.30 21.05 17.13
C VAL A 160 -7.88 19.69 16.74
N SER A 161 -8.76 19.69 15.75
CA SER A 161 -9.52 18.51 15.32
C SER A 161 -9.86 18.58 13.85
N GLY A 162 -10.26 17.46 13.26
CA GLY A 162 -10.80 17.35 11.92
C GLY A 162 -9.97 16.45 11.01
N THR A 163 -10.56 16.02 9.93
CA THR A 163 -9.90 15.25 8.88
C THR A 163 -9.12 16.18 7.95
N GLN A 164 -7.89 15.84 7.62
CA GLN A 164 -7.07 16.53 6.62
C GLN A 164 -6.67 15.53 5.54
N VAL A 165 -6.65 15.95 4.27
CA VAL A 165 -6.19 15.07 3.19
C VAL A 165 -5.12 15.79 2.39
N LEU A 166 -3.97 15.12 2.25
CA LEU A 166 -2.82 15.60 1.52
C LEU A 166 -2.82 14.98 0.12
N TYR A 167 -2.42 15.77 -0.88
CA TYR A 167 -2.48 15.34 -2.28
C TYR A 167 -1.33 15.93 -3.11
N SER A 168 -1.07 15.36 -4.31
CA SER A 168 -0.12 15.92 -5.26
C SER A 168 -0.75 17.09 -6.03
N GLN A 169 -0.17 18.27 -5.89
CA GLN A 169 -0.54 19.45 -6.68
C GLN A 169 -0.01 19.35 -8.11
N SER A 170 1.06 18.60 -8.33
CA SER A 170 1.65 18.39 -9.65
C SER A 170 0.83 17.45 -10.54
N ASP A 171 -0.11 16.68 -9.95
CA ASP A 171 -1.05 15.84 -10.69
C ASP A 171 -2.21 16.68 -11.25
N ASN A 172 -2.06 17.12 -12.51
CA ASN A 172 -3.00 18.00 -13.18
C ASN A 172 -4.16 17.29 -13.89
N ARG A 173 -4.33 15.96 -13.68
CA ARG A 173 -5.45 15.21 -14.24
C ARG A 173 -6.77 15.68 -13.63
N GLU A 174 -7.84 15.70 -14.42
CA GLU A 174 -9.18 16.07 -13.92
C GLU A 174 -9.62 15.15 -12.77
N LEU A 175 -9.44 13.83 -12.95
CA LEU A 175 -9.66 12.81 -11.91
C LEU A 175 -8.35 12.44 -11.23
N GLY A 176 -7.51 13.43 -10.92
CA GLY A 176 -6.22 13.26 -10.29
C GLY A 176 -6.25 13.27 -8.77
N SER A 177 -5.08 13.47 -8.17
CA SER A 177 -4.87 13.41 -6.72
C SER A 177 -5.76 14.37 -5.91
N LYS A 178 -6.00 15.58 -6.41
CA LYS A 178 -6.89 16.54 -5.73
C LYS A 178 -8.35 16.07 -5.72
N HIS A 179 -8.83 15.47 -6.81
CA HIS A 179 -10.18 14.92 -6.88
C HIS A 179 -10.34 13.72 -5.93
N LEU A 180 -9.36 12.82 -5.94
CA LEU A 180 -9.31 11.70 -4.99
C LEU A 180 -9.31 12.19 -3.53
N ALA A 181 -8.50 13.22 -3.23
CA ALA A 181 -8.44 13.80 -1.89
C ALA A 181 -9.79 14.39 -1.43
N GLN A 182 -10.54 15.01 -2.35
CA GLN A 182 -11.89 15.53 -2.04
C GLN A 182 -12.86 14.37 -1.74
N ILE A 183 -12.83 13.30 -2.54
CA ILE A 183 -13.66 12.11 -2.30
C ILE A 183 -13.33 11.50 -0.93
N CYS A 184 -12.04 11.35 -0.60
CA CYS A 184 -11.62 10.85 0.71
C CYS A 184 -12.10 11.76 1.84
N MET A 185 -11.93 13.08 1.70
CA MET A 185 -12.39 14.06 2.67
C MET A 185 -13.90 13.91 2.95
N ASP A 186 -14.72 13.94 1.89
CA ASP A 186 -16.18 13.93 2.01
C ASP A 186 -16.67 12.64 2.68
N ASN A 187 -16.11 11.50 2.30
CA ASN A 187 -16.53 10.20 2.85
C ASN A 187 -16.03 9.98 4.28
N VAL A 188 -14.77 10.33 4.58
CA VAL A 188 -14.23 10.16 5.93
C VAL A 188 -14.94 11.07 6.92
N THR A 189 -15.17 12.35 6.57
CA THR A 189 -15.91 13.26 7.46
C THR A 189 -17.36 12.85 7.65
N ALA A 190 -18.01 12.32 6.62
CA ALA A 190 -19.38 11.78 6.74
C ALA A 190 -19.44 10.57 7.66
N ALA A 191 -18.45 9.66 7.59
CA ALA A 191 -18.40 8.45 8.40
C ALA A 191 -18.03 8.72 9.86
N THR A 192 -17.04 9.59 10.10
CA THR A 192 -16.50 9.87 11.45
C THR A 192 -17.28 10.98 12.19
N GLY A 193 -18.00 11.82 11.49
CA GLY A 193 -18.57 13.06 12.05
C GLY A 193 -17.52 14.16 12.27
N ASN A 194 -16.28 13.94 11.91
CA ASN A 194 -15.22 14.94 12.01
C ASN A 194 -15.49 16.11 11.05
N ARG A 195 -15.09 17.31 11.44
CA ARG A 195 -15.06 18.44 10.52
C ARG A 195 -13.98 18.27 9.45
N ALA A 196 -14.17 18.84 8.27
CA ALA A 196 -13.11 18.98 7.30
C ALA A 196 -12.07 20.00 7.81
N PHE A 197 -10.83 19.56 8.05
CA PHE A 197 -9.72 20.46 8.38
C PHE A 197 -9.16 21.13 7.11
N GLY A 198 -9.15 20.40 5.99
CA GLY A 198 -8.83 20.94 4.67
C GLY A 198 -8.02 19.99 3.80
N LEU A 199 -7.94 20.34 2.52
CA LEU A 199 -7.04 19.68 1.56
C LEU A 199 -5.71 20.44 1.51
N LEU A 200 -4.58 19.71 1.56
CA LEU A 200 -3.25 20.30 1.59
C LEU A 200 -2.38 19.74 0.45
N PRO A 201 -1.88 20.60 -0.46
CA PRO A 201 -0.81 20.21 -1.38
C PRO A 201 0.44 19.80 -0.62
N ALA A 202 1.05 18.65 -0.98
CA ALA A 202 2.15 18.09 -0.21
C ALA A 202 3.17 17.34 -1.09
N ASP A 203 3.59 17.97 -2.19
CA ASP A 203 4.61 17.39 -3.10
C ASP A 203 6.01 17.26 -2.47
N ASP A 204 6.22 17.75 -1.26
CA ASP A 204 7.39 17.50 -0.42
C ASP A 204 7.40 16.09 0.19
N ILE A 205 6.22 15.45 0.35
CA ILE A 205 6.10 14.08 0.85
C ILE A 205 6.47 13.09 -0.26
N TYR A 206 7.39 12.18 0.05
CA TYR A 206 7.97 11.25 -0.92
C TYR A 206 6.91 10.46 -1.71
N ILE A 207 5.99 9.77 -1.02
CA ILE A 207 4.98 8.92 -1.67
C ILE A 207 4.01 9.73 -2.54
N ILE A 208 3.73 10.97 -2.15
CA ILE A 208 2.87 11.89 -2.91
C ILE A 208 3.57 12.35 -4.19
N ARG A 209 4.84 12.79 -4.06
CA ARG A 209 5.63 13.30 -5.19
C ARG A 209 5.98 12.23 -6.21
N THR A 210 6.19 10.98 -5.78
CA THR A 210 6.72 9.91 -6.65
C THR A 210 5.67 8.93 -7.13
N SER A 211 4.41 9.08 -6.71
CA SER A 211 3.31 8.27 -7.20
C SER A 211 2.95 8.62 -8.64
N GLU A 212 2.87 7.60 -9.50
CA GLU A 212 2.35 7.72 -10.86
C GLU A 212 0.82 7.63 -10.89
N ALA A 213 0.21 7.06 -9.84
CA ALA A 213 -1.24 7.03 -9.64
C ALA A 213 -1.73 8.30 -8.95
N PRO A 214 -3.02 8.67 -9.09
CA PRO A 214 -3.69 9.59 -8.18
C PRO A 214 -3.47 9.16 -6.74
N VAL A 215 -2.97 10.06 -5.88
CA VAL A 215 -2.58 9.72 -4.51
C VAL A 215 -3.26 10.67 -3.51
N ALA A 216 -3.77 10.09 -2.43
CA ALA A 216 -4.27 10.81 -1.27
C ALA A 216 -3.68 10.22 0.01
N LEU A 217 -3.11 11.08 0.87
CA LEU A 217 -2.73 10.74 2.22
C LEU A 217 -3.79 11.31 3.17
N VAL A 218 -4.51 10.42 3.81
CA VAL A 218 -5.67 10.74 4.65
C VAL A 218 -5.23 10.75 6.11
N GLU A 219 -5.23 11.93 6.70
CA GLU A 219 -5.13 12.14 8.14
C GLU A 219 -6.55 12.09 8.70
N VAL A 220 -6.94 10.91 9.21
CA VAL A 220 -8.33 10.62 9.60
C VAL A 220 -8.81 11.57 10.70
N GLY A 221 -7.93 11.86 11.66
CA GLY A 221 -8.18 12.79 12.78
C GLY A 221 -6.89 13.08 13.52
N PHE A 222 -6.95 13.90 14.56
CA PHE A 222 -5.78 14.28 15.36
C PHE A 222 -5.64 13.42 16.61
N MET A 223 -4.57 12.66 16.74
CA MET A 223 -4.23 11.93 17.97
C MET A 223 -4.06 12.86 19.19
N THR A 224 -3.81 14.15 18.95
CA THR A 224 -3.75 15.19 19.99
C THR A 224 -5.13 15.72 20.37
N ASN A 225 -6.20 15.33 19.73
CA ASN A 225 -7.58 15.59 20.17
C ASN A 225 -8.11 14.34 20.89
N ARG A 226 -8.56 14.50 22.13
CA ARG A 226 -9.00 13.37 22.95
C ARG A 226 -10.19 12.63 22.34
N GLN A 227 -11.18 13.37 21.84
CA GLN A 227 -12.39 12.78 21.28
C GLN A 227 -12.08 12.02 19.97
N GLU A 228 -11.21 12.57 19.13
CA GLU A 228 -10.83 11.89 17.87
C GLU A 228 -9.92 10.69 18.13
N LEU A 229 -9.04 10.74 19.13
CA LEU A 229 -8.27 9.58 19.57
C LEU A 229 -9.17 8.46 20.08
N ASP A 230 -10.13 8.81 20.98
CA ASP A 230 -11.08 7.84 21.51
C ASP A 230 -11.93 7.22 20.39
N LEU A 231 -12.39 8.03 19.42
CA LEU A 231 -13.12 7.56 18.23
C LEU A 231 -12.30 6.58 17.40
N SER A 232 -11.02 6.86 17.18
CA SER A 232 -10.11 5.98 16.45
C SER A 232 -9.94 4.61 17.11
N LEU A 233 -10.11 4.52 18.42
CA LEU A 233 -10.00 3.27 19.19
C LEU A 233 -11.30 2.47 19.24
N ILE A 234 -12.47 3.12 19.13
CA ILE A 234 -13.76 2.45 19.18
C ILE A 234 -14.01 1.61 17.91
N HIS A 235 -13.63 2.10 16.74
CA HIS A 235 -13.76 1.38 15.47
C HIS A 235 -12.85 0.15 15.34
N ILE A 236 -11.97 -0.09 16.30
CA ILE A 236 -11.08 -1.26 16.38
C ILE A 236 -11.74 -2.40 17.17
N SER A 237 -12.81 -2.13 17.95
CA SER A 237 -13.43 -3.08 18.88
C SER A 237 -14.79 -3.63 18.42
N GLU A 238 -15.30 -3.19 17.32
CA GLU A 238 -16.56 -3.64 16.68
C GLU A 238 -16.29 -4.23 15.29
#